data_7d75674dec6553cb60713a2e77a5367d
#
_entry.id   7d75674dec6553cb60713a2e77a5367d
#
_cell.length_a   1.000
_cell.length_b   1.000
_cell.length_c   1.000
_cell.angle_alpha   90.00
_cell.angle_beta   90.00
_cell.angle_gamma   90.00
#
_symmetry.space_group_name_H-M   'P 1'
#
loop_
_entity.id
_entity.type
_entity.pdbx_description
1 polymer ?
#
loop_
_entity_poly.entity_id
_entity_poly.type
_entity_poly.pdbx_seq_one_letter_code
_entity_poly.pdbx_strand_id
1 'polypeptide(L)'
;MPDAPLDLFRAEFFKALAHPVRIRILRLLRPGEKSVTELQEKLGLESSAVSQQLAILRTKNLVVARKEGTKALYAVRDPQIFQLLDSAKEIFDRHLINSRAMLTELEQEEKTLSERGSRNAAFGV
;
A
#
# COMPACT_ATOMS: atom_id res chain seq x y z
N MET A 1 6.23 29.30 12.21
CA MET A 1 6.73 29.10 10.84
C MET A 1 5.64 28.50 9.98
N PRO A 2 5.20 29.20 9.00
CA PRO A 2 4.28 28.55 8.08
C PRO A 2 4.97 27.38 7.42
N ASP A 3 4.19 26.39 7.06
CA ASP A 3 4.71 25.22 6.37
C ASP A 3 5.46 25.64 5.12
N ALA A 4 6.64 25.14 4.94
CA ALA A 4 7.41 25.43 3.75
C ALA A 4 6.62 24.95 2.53
N PRO A 5 6.57 25.72 1.44
CA PRO A 5 5.90 25.29 0.21
C PRO A 5 6.36 23.92 -0.28
N LEU A 6 7.64 23.60 -0.05
CA LEU A 6 8.18 22.28 -0.40
C LEU A 6 7.57 21.16 0.42
N ASP A 7 7.25 21.40 1.69
CA ASP A 7 6.63 20.39 2.53
C ASP A 7 5.18 20.13 2.13
N LEU A 8 4.47 21.17 1.72
CA LEU A 8 3.13 21.00 1.16
C LEU A 8 3.17 20.19 -0.14
N PHE A 9 4.13 20.46 -0.99
CA PHE A 9 4.33 19.71 -2.22
C PHE A 9 4.65 18.23 -1.95
N ARG A 10 5.54 17.98 -0.99
CA ARG A 10 5.87 16.61 -0.57
C ARG A 10 4.66 15.89 -0.01
N ALA A 11 3.85 16.57 0.79
CA ALA A 11 2.63 16.01 1.34
C ALA A 11 1.64 15.60 0.23
N GLU A 12 1.48 16.44 -0.78
CA GLU A 12 0.63 16.13 -1.94
C GLU A 12 1.14 14.91 -2.72
N PHE A 13 2.45 14.77 -2.85
CA PHE A 13 3.07 13.59 -3.44
C PHE A 13 2.68 12.32 -2.67
N PHE A 14 2.82 12.33 -1.35
CA PHE A 14 2.44 11.18 -0.52
C PHE A 14 0.95 10.90 -0.56
N LYS A 15 0.12 11.92 -0.64
CA LYS A 15 -1.32 11.74 -0.81
C LYS A 15 -1.65 11.02 -2.12
N ALA A 16 -0.92 11.31 -3.17
CA ALA A 16 -1.11 10.64 -4.45
C ALA A 16 -0.81 9.14 -4.36
N LEU A 17 0.09 8.74 -3.46
CA LEU A 17 0.40 7.34 -3.20
C LEU A 17 -0.58 6.67 -2.22
N ALA A 18 -1.33 7.45 -1.45
CA ALA A 18 -2.14 6.95 -0.34
C ALA A 18 -3.49 6.40 -0.81
N HIS A 19 -3.45 5.42 -1.71
CA HIS A 19 -4.64 4.75 -2.24
C HIS A 19 -4.27 3.33 -2.67
N PRO A 20 -5.01 2.31 -2.21
CA PRO A 20 -4.64 0.91 -2.48
C PRO A 20 -4.49 0.58 -3.96
N VAL A 21 -5.43 1.05 -4.77
CA VAL A 21 -5.41 0.76 -6.21
C VAL A 21 -4.22 1.45 -6.88
N ARG A 22 -3.93 2.69 -6.52
CA ARG A 22 -2.79 3.42 -7.09
C ARG A 22 -1.47 2.75 -6.75
N ILE A 23 -1.31 2.30 -5.50
CA ILE A 23 -0.11 1.56 -5.09
C ILE A 23 0.03 0.27 -5.89
N ARG A 24 -1.07 -0.48 -6.06
CA ARG A 24 -1.05 -1.71 -6.85
C ARG A 24 -0.70 -1.46 -8.31
N ILE A 25 -1.24 -0.40 -8.90
CA ILE A 25 -0.91 -0.03 -10.28
C ILE A 25 0.59 0.23 -10.42
N LEU A 26 1.16 1.03 -9.54
CA LEU A 26 2.59 1.34 -9.58
C LEU A 26 3.43 0.07 -9.48
N ARG A 27 3.08 -0.83 -8.58
CA ARG A 27 3.78 -2.11 -8.43
C ARG A 27 3.66 -2.99 -9.67
N LEU A 28 2.49 -3.01 -10.29
CA LEU A 28 2.26 -3.78 -11.52
C LEU A 28 3.04 -3.24 -12.72
N LEU A 29 3.38 -1.96 -12.70
CA LEU A 29 4.20 -1.34 -13.74
C LEU A 29 5.70 -1.59 -13.57
N ARG A 30 6.11 -2.19 -12.46
CA ARG A 30 7.53 -2.45 -12.20
C ARG A 30 8.24 -3.27 -13.30
N PRO A 31 7.64 -4.35 -13.84
CA PRO A 31 8.29 -5.09 -14.92
C PRO A 31 8.36 -4.33 -16.24
N GLY A 32 7.51 -3.34 -16.44
CA GLY A 32 7.46 -2.56 -17.68
C GLY A 32 6.08 -1.99 -17.95
N GLU A 33 5.96 -1.36 -19.10
CA GLU A 33 4.72 -0.73 -19.55
C GLU A 33 3.54 -1.70 -19.57
N LYS A 34 2.35 -1.18 -19.30
CA LYS A 34 1.10 -1.93 -19.40
C LYS A 34 -0.02 -1.07 -19.93
N SER A 35 -0.92 -1.70 -20.67
CA SER A 35 -2.17 -1.08 -21.11
C SER A 35 -3.20 -1.10 -20.00
N VAL A 36 -4.29 -0.32 -20.16
CA VAL A 36 -5.43 -0.36 -19.24
C VAL A 36 -6.00 -1.77 -19.13
N THR A 37 -6.12 -2.48 -20.26
CA THR A 37 -6.65 -3.85 -20.29
C THR A 37 -5.80 -4.79 -19.45
N GLU A 38 -4.48 -4.72 -19.57
CA GLU A 38 -3.57 -5.55 -18.78
C GLU A 38 -3.68 -5.26 -17.28
N LEU A 39 -3.76 -3.97 -16.93
CA LEU A 39 -3.94 -3.56 -15.54
C LEU A 39 -5.29 -3.99 -14.99
N GLN A 40 -6.32 -3.86 -15.79
CA GLN A 40 -7.68 -4.29 -15.45
C GLN A 40 -7.72 -5.78 -15.11
N GLU A 41 -7.10 -6.60 -15.91
CA GLU A 41 -7.04 -8.05 -15.68
C GLU A 41 -6.33 -8.38 -14.38
N LYS A 42 -5.21 -7.72 -14.11
CA LYS A 42 -4.42 -7.93 -12.89
C LYS A 42 -5.12 -7.43 -11.64
N LEU A 43 -5.88 -6.33 -11.75
CA LEU A 43 -6.55 -5.71 -10.60
C LEU A 43 -7.93 -6.30 -10.34
N GLY A 44 -8.55 -6.91 -11.35
CA GLY A 44 -9.92 -7.38 -11.24
C GLY A 44 -10.93 -6.24 -11.11
N LEU A 45 -10.64 -5.09 -11.71
CA LEU A 45 -11.48 -3.90 -11.67
C LEU A 45 -12.02 -3.58 -13.06
N GLU A 46 -13.03 -2.74 -13.11
CA GLU A 46 -13.56 -2.23 -14.38
C GLU A 46 -12.60 -1.22 -15.01
N SER A 47 -12.62 -1.14 -16.33
CA SER A 47 -11.78 -0.24 -17.12
C SER A 47 -11.90 1.21 -16.65
N SER A 48 -13.11 1.68 -16.37
CA SER A 48 -13.35 3.05 -15.90
C SER A 48 -12.65 3.33 -14.55
N ALA A 49 -12.68 2.38 -13.63
CA ALA A 49 -12.03 2.52 -12.34
C ALA A 49 -10.51 2.61 -12.49
N VAL A 50 -9.93 1.76 -13.34
CA VAL A 50 -8.48 1.78 -13.61
C VAL A 50 -8.09 3.09 -14.29
N SER A 51 -8.85 3.51 -15.31
CA SER A 51 -8.58 4.75 -16.04
C SER A 51 -8.64 5.97 -15.15
N GLN A 52 -9.57 6.02 -14.20
CA GLN A 52 -9.66 7.09 -13.21
C GLN A 52 -8.39 7.20 -12.36
N GLN A 53 -7.91 6.07 -11.86
CA GLN A 53 -6.71 6.06 -11.03
C GLN A 53 -5.45 6.41 -11.84
N LEU A 54 -5.36 5.94 -13.08
CA LEU A 54 -4.27 6.31 -13.98
C LEU A 54 -4.29 7.80 -14.30
N ALA A 55 -5.45 8.41 -14.47
CA ALA A 55 -5.57 9.85 -14.70
C ALA A 55 -5.03 10.65 -13.50
N ILE A 56 -5.34 10.22 -12.29
CA ILE A 56 -4.81 10.86 -11.07
C ILE A 56 -3.30 10.71 -11.01
N LEU A 57 -2.76 9.51 -11.22
CA LEU A 57 -1.32 9.25 -11.21
C LEU A 57 -0.59 10.07 -12.28
N ARG A 58 -1.19 10.21 -13.44
CA ARG A 58 -0.62 11.01 -14.53
C ARG A 58 -0.61 12.50 -14.19
N THR A 59 -1.70 13.01 -13.64
CA THR A 59 -1.80 14.41 -13.20
C THR A 59 -0.75 14.74 -12.13
N LYS A 60 -0.45 13.78 -11.26
CA LYS A 60 0.55 13.93 -10.21
C LYS A 60 1.98 13.58 -10.68
N ASN A 61 2.17 13.36 -11.96
CA ASN A 61 3.47 13.06 -12.57
C ASN A 61 4.12 11.77 -12.05
N LEU A 62 3.34 10.80 -11.62
CA LEU A 62 3.84 9.50 -11.17
C LEU A 62 3.94 8.49 -12.31
N VAL A 63 3.08 8.64 -13.32
CA VAL A 63 3.11 7.78 -14.51
C VAL A 63 3.10 8.65 -15.77
N VAL A 64 3.60 8.08 -16.85
CA VAL A 64 3.53 8.64 -18.19
C VAL A 64 2.79 7.67 -19.08
N ALA A 65 2.19 8.19 -20.14
CA ALA A 65 1.48 7.40 -21.12
C ALA A 65 2.03 7.68 -22.51
N ARG A 66 2.11 6.63 -23.32
CA ARG A 66 2.42 6.77 -24.75
C ARG A 66 1.42 5.96 -25.55
N LYS A 67 1.17 6.38 -26.78
CA LYS A 67 0.30 5.63 -27.68
C LYS A 67 1.11 4.64 -28.51
N GLU A 68 0.55 3.47 -28.66
CA GLU A 68 1.01 2.45 -29.58
C GLU A 68 -0.20 1.90 -30.33
N GLY A 69 -0.39 2.33 -31.56
CA GLY A 69 -1.59 2.06 -32.30
C GLY A 69 -2.80 2.69 -31.63
N THR A 70 -3.79 1.89 -31.30
CA THR A 70 -5.01 2.33 -30.61
C THR A 70 -4.91 2.23 -29.09
N LYS A 71 -3.81 1.67 -28.57
CA LYS A 71 -3.61 1.46 -27.14
C LYS A 71 -2.79 2.58 -26.53
N ALA A 72 -3.10 2.91 -25.29
CA ALA A 72 -2.24 3.72 -24.43
C ALA A 72 -1.47 2.77 -23.51
N LEU A 73 -0.16 2.94 -23.45
CA LEU A 73 0.71 2.18 -22.56
C LEU A 73 1.21 3.11 -21.47
N TYR A 74 1.13 2.64 -20.25
CA TYR A 74 1.49 3.40 -19.06
C TYR A 74 2.77 2.85 -18.46
N ALA A 75 3.63 3.74 -17.99
CA ALA A 75 4.87 3.40 -17.31
C ALA A 75 5.07 4.36 -16.13
N VAL A 76 5.82 3.91 -15.15
CA VAL A 76 6.25 4.77 -14.06
C VAL A 76 7.22 5.81 -14.61
N ARG A 77 7.02 7.08 -14.23
CA ARG A 77 7.85 8.18 -14.70
C ARG A 77 9.28 8.10 -14.17
N ASP A 78 9.42 7.78 -12.88
CA ASP A 78 10.71 7.68 -12.21
C ASP A 78 10.82 6.34 -11.50
N PRO A 79 11.76 5.46 -11.93
CA PRO A 79 11.94 4.15 -11.31
C PRO A 79 12.28 4.21 -9.83
N GLN A 80 12.73 5.33 -9.31
CA GLN A 80 13.01 5.53 -7.90
C GLN A 80 11.79 5.27 -7.02
N ILE A 81 10.58 5.39 -7.59
CA ILE A 81 9.35 5.11 -6.86
C ILE A 81 9.31 3.66 -6.35
N PHE A 82 9.92 2.74 -7.07
CA PHE A 82 9.95 1.33 -6.64
C PHE A 82 10.78 1.14 -5.39
N GLN A 83 11.89 1.87 -5.26
CA GLN A 83 12.70 1.86 -4.05
C GLN A 83 11.94 2.43 -2.86
N LEU A 84 11.19 3.50 -3.08
CA LEU A 84 10.34 4.07 -2.04
C LEU A 84 9.28 3.08 -1.58
N LEU A 85 8.60 2.42 -2.51
CA LEU A 85 7.59 1.41 -2.19
C LEU A 85 8.20 0.21 -1.48
N ASP A 86 9.39 -0.23 -1.88
CA ASP A 86 10.10 -1.33 -1.23
C ASP A 86 10.47 -0.95 0.22
N SER A 87 10.98 0.26 0.43
CA SER A 87 11.32 0.75 1.76
C SER A 87 10.09 0.87 2.66
N ALA A 88 8.99 1.38 2.12
CA ALA A 88 7.72 1.45 2.84
C ALA A 88 7.23 0.05 3.22
N LYS A 89 7.33 -0.90 2.29
CA LYS A 89 6.97 -2.29 2.56
C LYS A 89 7.78 -2.88 3.71
N GLU A 90 9.08 -2.65 3.74
CA GLU A 90 9.93 -3.13 4.82
C GLU A 90 9.51 -2.54 6.18
N ILE A 91 9.18 -1.27 6.21
CA ILE A 91 8.70 -0.61 7.43
C ILE A 91 7.38 -1.24 7.89
N PHE A 92 6.46 -1.43 6.97
CA PHE A 92 5.15 -2.02 7.28
C PHE A 92 5.26 -3.47 7.72
N ASP A 93 6.11 -4.25 7.08
CA ASP A 93 6.34 -5.65 7.44
C ASP A 93 6.90 -5.76 8.85
N ARG A 94 7.86 -4.92 9.21
CA ARG A 94 8.41 -4.86 10.57
C ARG A 94 7.34 -4.47 11.59
N HIS A 95 6.52 -3.48 11.27
CA HIS A 95 5.43 -3.06 12.14
C HIS A 95 4.41 -4.19 12.33
N LEU A 96 4.06 -4.89 11.29
CA LEU A 96 3.13 -6.01 11.35
C LEU A 96 3.69 -7.16 12.20
N ILE A 97 4.97 -7.50 12.03
CA ILE A 97 5.64 -8.52 12.83
C ILE A 97 5.61 -8.14 14.32
N ASN A 98 5.95 -6.90 14.65
CA ASN A 98 5.91 -6.40 16.02
C ASN A 98 4.50 -6.45 16.60
N SER A 99 3.50 -6.08 15.82
CA SER A 99 2.10 -6.14 16.23
C SER A 99 1.65 -7.56 16.49
N ARG A 100 2.06 -8.52 15.66
CA ARG A 100 1.77 -9.95 15.87
C ARG A 100 2.44 -10.48 17.13
N ALA A 101 3.68 -10.09 17.36
CA ALA A 101 4.40 -10.48 18.58
C ALA A 101 3.69 -9.95 19.83
N MET A 102 3.25 -8.69 19.79
CA MET A 102 2.48 -8.10 20.89
C MET A 102 1.16 -8.82 21.13
N LEU A 103 0.43 -9.13 20.06
CA LEU A 103 -0.82 -9.90 20.17
C LEU A 103 -0.59 -11.29 20.78
N THR A 104 0.48 -11.96 20.37
CA THR A 104 0.84 -13.26 20.92
C THR A 104 1.13 -13.18 22.40
N GLU A 105 1.87 -12.16 22.84
CA GLU A 105 2.15 -11.93 24.26
C GLU A 105 0.87 -11.69 25.06
N LEU A 106 -0.03 -10.85 24.52
CA LEU A 106 -1.32 -10.57 25.15
C LEU A 106 -2.18 -11.84 25.27
N GLU A 107 -2.21 -12.64 24.21
CA GLU A 107 -2.93 -13.91 24.22
C GLU A 107 -2.37 -14.87 25.28
N GLN A 108 -1.05 -14.92 25.43
CA GLN A 108 -0.41 -15.74 26.45
C GLN A 108 -0.74 -15.24 27.87
N GLU A 109 -0.74 -13.95 28.09
CA GLU A 109 -1.13 -13.36 29.37
C GLU A 109 -2.57 -13.70 29.73
N GLU A 110 -3.49 -13.51 28.79
CA GLU A 110 -4.91 -13.84 28.98
C GLU A 110 -5.09 -15.33 29.30
N LYS A 111 -4.42 -16.19 28.58
CA LYS A 111 -4.46 -17.64 28.81
C LYS A 111 -3.96 -17.99 30.20
N THR A 112 -2.84 -17.40 30.62
CA THR A 112 -2.27 -17.62 31.96
C THR A 112 -3.23 -17.16 33.05
N LEU A 113 -3.86 -16.01 32.90
CA LEU A 113 -4.85 -15.51 33.86
C LEU A 113 -6.09 -16.38 33.89
N SER A 114 -6.55 -16.85 32.74
CA SER A 114 -7.69 -17.78 32.67
C SER A 114 -7.39 -19.09 33.37
N GLU A 115 -6.23 -19.67 33.17
CA GLU A 115 -5.80 -20.87 33.82
C GLU A 115 -5.72 -20.71 35.36
N ARG A 116 -5.16 -19.58 35.81
CA ARG A 116 -5.11 -19.24 37.25
C ARG A 116 -6.53 -19.12 37.86
N GLY A 117 -7.41 -18.43 37.14
CA GLY A 117 -8.82 -18.30 37.54
C GLY A 117 -9.50 -19.65 37.67
N SER A 118 -9.31 -20.53 36.70
CA SER A 118 -9.85 -21.89 36.72
C SER A 118 -9.32 -22.71 37.92
N ARG A 119 -8.02 -22.62 38.21
CA ARG A 119 -7.43 -23.29 39.36
C ARG A 119 -8.03 -22.80 40.68
N ASN A 120 -8.16 -21.50 40.83
CA ASN A 120 -8.74 -20.92 42.04
C ASN A 120 -10.17 -21.37 42.21
N ALA A 121 -10.96 -21.41 41.14
CA ALA A 121 -12.30 -21.91 41.17
C ALA A 121 -12.36 -23.39 41.53
N ALA A 122 -11.48 -24.21 40.98
CA ALA A 122 -11.39 -25.63 41.21
C ALA A 122 -11.06 -25.97 42.68
N PHE A 123 -10.32 -25.11 43.37
CA PHE A 123 -9.97 -25.32 44.79
C PHE A 123 -10.95 -24.64 45.76
N GLY A 124 -12.12 -24.24 45.29
CA GLY A 124 -13.20 -23.76 46.15
C GLY A 124 -13.00 -22.40 46.76
N VAL A 125 -12.18 -21.62 46.16
CA VAL A 125 -11.86 -20.28 46.66
C VAL A 125 -12.84 -19.23 46.14
#